data_0f8bbaeca0756265628754efd49e9a7c
#
_entry.id   0f8bbaeca0756265628754efd49e9a7c
#
_cell.length_a   1.000
_cell.length_b   1.000
_cell.length_c   1.000
_cell.angle_alpha   90.00
_cell.angle_beta   90.00
_cell.angle_gamma   90.00
#
_symmetry.space_group_name_H-M   'P 1'
#
loop_
_entity.id
_entity.type
_entity.pdbx_description
1 polymer ?
#
loop_
_entity_poly.entity_id
_entity_poly.type
_entity_poly.pdbx_seq_one_letter_code
_entity_poly.pdbx_strand_id
1 'polypeptide(L)'
;MAWGNFCIVPCPWRIWDDTSRKQMLAMLPVLGLLMGALWYGLAELLLWLCIPKMLSAAVLTVYPFFVSGFMHLDGYMDCCDAIFSRAPLEKKKQILKDSRVGAFAVIWVIVLFLMLFASVYSFIEADASYMEF
;
A
#
# COMPACT_ATOMS: atom_id res chain seq x y z
N MET A 1 7.57 17.65 0.11
CA MET A 1 8.29 16.39 0.44
C MET A 1 7.33 15.22 0.71
N ALA A 2 6.51 15.23 1.77
CA ALA A 2 5.64 14.07 2.10
C ALA A 2 4.76 13.63 0.91
N TRP A 3 4.04 14.53 0.29
CA TRP A 3 3.23 14.24 -0.90
C TRP A 3 4.03 13.60 -2.04
N GLY A 4 5.19 14.15 -2.38
CA GLY A 4 6.01 13.65 -3.50
C GLY A 4 6.69 12.30 -3.24
N ASN A 5 6.79 11.87 -1.97
CA ASN A 5 7.35 10.57 -1.58
C ASN A 5 6.29 9.49 -1.41
N PHE A 6 5.04 9.86 -1.12
CA PHE A 6 4.00 8.90 -0.73
C PHE A 6 2.78 8.93 -1.65
N CYS A 7 2.79 9.75 -2.70
CA CYS A 7 1.69 9.84 -3.65
C CYS A 7 2.20 9.86 -5.09
N ILE A 8 1.57 9.06 -5.95
CA ILE A 8 1.90 9.00 -7.39
C ILE A 8 1.58 10.30 -8.13
N VAL A 9 0.64 11.10 -7.59
CA VAL A 9 0.23 12.37 -8.19
C VAL A 9 1.38 13.35 -8.13
N PRO A 10 1.85 13.87 -9.29
CA PRO A 10 3.01 14.76 -9.33
C PRO A 10 2.74 16.04 -8.54
N CYS A 11 3.65 16.35 -7.61
CA CYS A 11 3.63 17.63 -6.91
C CYS A 11 4.44 18.64 -7.73
N PRO A 12 3.85 19.77 -8.16
CA PRO A 12 4.56 20.79 -8.96
C PRO A 12 5.68 21.48 -8.17
N TRP A 13 5.64 21.37 -6.84
CA TRP A 13 6.59 22.04 -5.94
C TRP A 13 7.47 20.99 -5.24
N ARG A 14 8.50 20.52 -5.92
CA ARG A 14 9.47 19.58 -5.37
C ARG A 14 10.58 20.35 -4.64
N ILE A 15 10.42 20.54 -3.34
CA ILE A 15 11.47 21.06 -2.47
C ILE A 15 12.06 19.86 -1.72
N TRP A 16 13.34 19.54 -2.00
CA TRP A 16 14.12 18.55 -1.25
C TRP A 16 14.99 19.32 -0.25
N ASP A 17 14.72 19.14 1.01
CA ASP A 17 15.50 19.71 2.09
C ASP A 17 15.64 18.68 3.21
N ASP A 18 16.88 18.23 3.45
CA ASP A 18 17.20 17.22 4.45
C ASP A 18 16.85 17.67 5.88
N THR A 19 16.80 18.99 6.13
CA THR A 19 16.42 19.55 7.43
C THR A 19 14.94 19.37 7.71
N SER A 20 14.11 19.20 6.68
CA SER A 20 12.65 19.06 6.78
C SER A 20 12.16 17.63 6.98
N ARG A 21 13.04 16.64 7.22
CA ARG A 21 12.64 15.23 7.44
C ARG A 21 11.68 15.05 8.62
N LYS A 22 11.91 15.78 9.72
CA LYS A 22 11.03 15.71 10.90
C LYS A 22 9.62 16.22 10.59
N GLN A 23 9.53 17.30 9.82
CA GLN A 23 8.25 17.87 9.38
C GLN A 23 7.54 16.94 8.39
N MET A 24 8.28 16.27 7.51
CA MET A 24 7.75 15.26 6.60
C MET A 24 7.09 14.11 7.38
N LEU A 25 7.75 13.58 8.41
CA LEU A 25 7.20 12.53 9.27
C LEU A 25 5.97 13.01 10.05
N ALA A 26 5.95 14.25 10.52
CA ALA A 26 4.80 14.84 11.19
C ALA A 26 3.56 15.00 10.28
N MET A 27 3.75 15.05 8.96
CA MET A 27 2.67 15.13 7.98
C MET A 27 2.09 13.76 7.57
N LEU A 28 2.73 12.65 7.93
CA LEU A 28 2.25 11.30 7.57
C LEU A 28 0.82 11.01 8.06
N PRO A 29 0.42 11.38 9.31
CA PRO A 29 -0.95 11.14 9.76
C PRO A 29 -1.99 11.90 8.92
N VAL A 30 -1.68 13.14 8.52
CA VAL A 30 -2.56 13.96 7.67
C VAL A 30 -2.71 13.32 6.28
N LEU A 31 -1.60 12.85 5.72
CA LEU A 31 -1.60 12.14 4.44
C LEU A 31 -2.40 10.84 4.53
N GLY A 32 -2.20 10.08 5.61
CA GLY A 32 -2.94 8.85 5.88
C GLY A 32 -4.45 9.08 6.01
N LEU A 33 -4.85 10.17 6.69
CA LEU A 33 -6.26 10.55 6.80
C LEU A 33 -6.86 10.89 5.44
N LEU A 34 -6.15 11.66 4.62
CA LEU A 34 -6.59 12.00 3.26
C LEU A 34 -6.74 10.75 2.39
N MET A 35 -5.75 9.87 2.42
CA MET A 35 -5.77 8.61 1.66
C MET A 35 -6.89 7.69 2.12
N GLY A 36 -7.13 7.61 3.43
CA GLY A 36 -8.24 6.85 4.01
C GLY A 36 -9.60 7.41 3.62
N ALA A 37 -9.76 8.73 3.63
CA ALA A 37 -10.99 9.38 3.19
C ALA A 37 -11.29 9.14 1.70
N LEU A 38 -10.26 9.19 0.86
CA LEU A 38 -10.40 8.87 -0.56
C LEU A 38 -10.72 7.38 -0.79
N TRP A 39 -10.11 6.49 -0.01
CA TRP A 39 -10.40 5.06 -0.04
C TRP A 39 -11.85 4.78 0.35
N TYR A 40 -12.33 5.41 1.42
CA TYR A 40 -13.73 5.31 1.87
C TYR A 40 -14.68 5.87 0.81
N GLY A 41 -14.40 7.05 0.25
CA GLY A 41 -15.20 7.61 -0.83
C GLY A 41 -15.25 6.73 -2.08
N LEU A 42 -14.15 6.05 -2.41
CA LEU A 42 -14.12 5.04 -3.48
C LEU A 42 -15.00 3.83 -3.13
N ALA A 43 -14.97 3.35 -1.89
CA ALA A 43 -15.82 2.25 -1.45
C ALA A 43 -17.31 2.59 -1.61
N GLU A 44 -17.73 3.76 -1.12
CA GLU A 44 -19.10 4.25 -1.27
C GLU A 44 -19.52 4.38 -2.75
N LEU A 45 -18.62 4.90 -3.59
CA LEU A 45 -18.87 5.02 -5.03
C LEU A 45 -19.07 3.66 -5.69
N LEU A 46 -18.25 2.66 -5.36
CA LEU A 46 -18.37 1.30 -5.91
C LEU A 46 -19.69 0.64 -5.47
N LEU A 47 -20.12 0.86 -4.22
CA LEU A 47 -21.41 0.40 -3.71
C LEU A 47 -22.57 1.09 -4.43
N TRP A 48 -22.51 2.40 -4.60
CA TRP A 48 -23.53 3.18 -5.30
C TRP A 48 -23.68 2.75 -6.78
N LEU A 49 -22.58 2.40 -7.43
CA LEU A 49 -22.57 1.87 -8.80
C LEU A 49 -23.01 0.40 -8.89
N CYS A 50 -23.39 -0.22 -7.77
CA CYS A 50 -23.77 -1.63 -7.68
C CYS A 50 -22.71 -2.58 -8.25
N ILE A 51 -21.43 -2.25 -8.09
CA ILE A 51 -20.32 -3.12 -8.52
C ILE A 51 -20.30 -4.37 -7.64
N PRO A 52 -20.10 -5.58 -8.22
CA PRO A 52 -20.02 -6.82 -7.47
C PRO A 52 -19.00 -6.74 -6.32
N LYS A 53 -19.38 -7.18 -5.10
CA LYS A 53 -18.56 -7.10 -3.88
C LYS A 53 -17.13 -7.60 -4.08
N MET A 54 -16.98 -8.70 -4.80
CA MET A 54 -15.67 -9.29 -5.10
C MET A 54 -14.78 -8.35 -5.92
N LEU A 55 -15.34 -7.68 -6.91
CA LEU A 55 -14.60 -6.70 -7.74
C LEU A 55 -14.29 -5.43 -6.94
N SER A 56 -15.23 -4.96 -6.15
CA SER A 56 -15.01 -3.84 -5.23
C SER A 56 -13.87 -4.13 -4.25
N ALA A 57 -13.85 -5.33 -3.66
CA ALA A 57 -12.76 -5.76 -2.78
C ALA A 57 -11.40 -5.78 -3.50
N ALA A 58 -11.34 -6.24 -4.74
CA ALA A 58 -10.12 -6.24 -5.53
C ALA A 58 -9.60 -4.81 -5.79
N VAL A 59 -10.48 -3.90 -6.21
CA VAL A 59 -10.14 -2.49 -6.45
C VAL A 59 -9.65 -1.82 -5.17
N LEU A 60 -10.38 -2.00 -4.06
CA LEU A 60 -10.04 -1.41 -2.76
C LEU A 60 -8.73 -1.95 -2.18
N THR A 61 -8.41 -3.22 -2.46
CA THR A 61 -7.14 -3.83 -2.06
C THR A 61 -5.95 -3.24 -2.79
N VAL A 62 -6.07 -2.98 -4.09
CA VAL A 62 -4.98 -2.45 -4.93
C VAL A 62 -4.79 -0.94 -4.75
N TYR A 63 -5.86 -0.21 -4.44
CA TYR A 63 -5.89 1.24 -4.36
C TYR A 63 -4.72 1.86 -3.56
N PRO A 64 -4.42 1.47 -2.30
CA PRO A 64 -3.37 2.12 -1.51
C PRO A 64 -1.98 1.96 -2.13
N PHE A 65 -1.70 0.83 -2.78
CA PHE A 65 -0.44 0.58 -3.47
C PHE A 65 -0.34 1.42 -4.75
N PHE A 66 -1.43 1.51 -5.51
CA PHE A 66 -1.48 2.31 -6.73
C PHE A 66 -1.26 3.80 -6.42
N VAL A 67 -1.96 4.34 -5.41
CA VAL A 67 -1.85 5.77 -5.05
C VAL A 67 -0.49 6.11 -4.48
N SER A 68 0.17 5.18 -3.77
CA SER A 68 1.54 5.34 -3.27
C SER A 68 2.62 5.09 -4.34
N GLY A 69 2.24 4.80 -5.58
CA GLY A 69 3.18 4.52 -6.67
C GLY A 69 4.00 3.24 -6.45
N PHE A 70 3.47 2.28 -5.71
CA PHE A 70 4.10 0.99 -5.37
C PHE A 70 5.42 1.07 -4.59
N MET A 71 5.89 2.26 -4.18
CA MET A 71 7.18 2.41 -3.49
C MET A 71 7.24 1.62 -2.17
N HIS A 72 6.12 1.55 -1.45
CA HIS A 72 6.05 0.79 -0.18
C HIS A 72 6.03 -0.71 -0.44
N LEU A 73 5.42 -1.13 -1.55
CA LEU A 73 5.40 -2.52 -1.97
C LEU A 73 6.80 -2.99 -2.39
N ASP A 74 7.53 -2.16 -3.13
CA ASP A 74 8.92 -2.40 -3.52
C ASP A 74 9.80 -2.60 -2.27
N GLY A 75 9.76 -1.67 -1.32
CA GLY A 75 10.48 -1.81 -0.06
C GLY A 75 10.08 -3.03 0.77
N TYR A 76 8.80 -3.43 0.75
CA TYR A 76 8.34 -4.67 1.37
C TYR A 76 8.95 -5.90 0.69
N MET A 77 9.00 -5.92 -0.65
CA MET A 77 9.59 -6.99 -1.44
C MET A 77 11.06 -7.16 -1.14
N ASP A 78 11.82 -6.07 -1.13
CA ASP A 78 13.25 -6.07 -0.79
C ASP A 78 13.51 -6.61 0.63
N CYS A 79 12.68 -6.19 1.60
CA CYS A 79 12.75 -6.68 2.95
C CYS A 79 12.46 -8.20 3.04
N CYS A 80 11.46 -8.69 2.31
CA CYS A 80 11.13 -10.11 2.26
C CYS A 80 12.29 -10.92 1.71
N ASP A 81 12.88 -10.50 0.60
CA ASP A 81 14.04 -11.18 0.04
C ASP A 81 15.24 -11.18 1.01
N ALA A 82 15.53 -10.06 1.64
CA ALA A 82 16.64 -9.98 2.60
C ALA A 82 16.41 -10.85 3.84
N ILE A 83 15.19 -10.88 4.39
CA ILE A 83 14.87 -11.61 5.61
C ILE A 83 14.84 -13.13 5.36
N PHE A 84 14.10 -13.56 4.35
CA PHE A 84 13.83 -14.97 4.08
C PHE A 84 14.94 -15.69 3.31
N SER A 85 15.89 -14.94 2.73
CA SER A 85 17.11 -15.54 2.12
C SER A 85 17.97 -16.35 3.10
N ARG A 86 17.78 -16.16 4.42
CA ARG A 86 18.64 -16.76 5.48
C ARG A 86 20.13 -16.46 5.30
N ALA A 87 20.48 -15.45 4.52
CA ALA A 87 21.85 -15.07 4.24
C ALA A 87 22.50 -14.35 5.43
N PRO A 88 23.84 -14.35 5.54
CA PRO A 88 24.55 -13.53 6.53
C PRO A 88 24.28 -12.03 6.30
N LEU A 89 24.46 -11.22 7.36
CA LEU A 89 24.07 -9.80 7.41
C LEU A 89 24.63 -8.97 6.24
N GLU A 90 25.89 -9.21 5.86
CA GLU A 90 26.53 -8.46 4.77
C GLU A 90 25.86 -8.76 3.41
N LYS A 91 25.46 -10.02 3.19
CA LYS A 91 24.72 -10.39 1.98
C LYS A 91 23.29 -9.85 1.97
N LYS A 92 22.62 -9.77 3.13
CA LYS A 92 21.30 -9.13 3.26
C LYS A 92 21.36 -7.63 2.88
N LYS A 93 22.41 -6.92 3.32
CA LYS A 93 22.64 -5.51 2.92
C LYS A 93 22.88 -5.36 1.42
N GLN A 94 23.46 -6.35 0.77
CA GLN A 94 23.62 -6.36 -0.69
C GLN A 94 22.30 -6.59 -1.40
N ILE A 95 21.47 -7.55 -0.91
CA ILE A 95 20.12 -7.82 -1.43
C ILE A 95 19.26 -6.55 -1.41
N LEU A 96 19.26 -5.81 -0.28
CA LEU A 96 18.51 -4.54 -0.17
C LEU A 96 18.97 -3.43 -1.12
N LYS A 97 20.11 -3.58 -1.79
CA LYS A 97 20.64 -2.64 -2.78
C LYS A 97 20.54 -3.18 -4.22
N ASP A 98 20.15 -4.41 -4.36
CA ASP A 98 20.02 -5.09 -5.66
C ASP A 98 18.62 -4.80 -6.22
N SER A 99 18.53 -4.31 -7.43
CA SER A 99 17.27 -4.03 -8.12
C SER A 99 16.58 -5.29 -8.67
N ARG A 100 17.15 -6.46 -8.47
CA ARG A 100 16.57 -7.74 -8.92
C ARG A 100 15.59 -8.28 -7.91
N VAL A 101 14.43 -8.68 -8.37
CA VAL A 101 13.39 -9.30 -7.55
C VAL A 101 13.73 -10.78 -7.31
N GLY A 102 13.78 -11.17 -6.05
CA GLY A 102 13.99 -12.57 -5.65
C GLY A 102 12.68 -13.34 -5.50
N ALA A 103 12.80 -14.65 -5.34
CA ALA A 103 11.65 -15.55 -5.22
C ALA A 103 10.80 -15.27 -3.95
N PHE A 104 11.43 -14.91 -2.85
CA PHE A 104 10.72 -14.64 -1.59
C PHE A 104 9.88 -13.37 -1.67
N ALA A 105 10.35 -12.33 -2.37
CA ALA A 105 9.56 -11.14 -2.64
C ALA A 105 8.25 -11.48 -3.32
N VAL A 106 8.30 -12.29 -4.39
CA VAL A 106 7.11 -12.70 -5.16
C VAL A 106 6.14 -13.51 -4.29
N ILE A 107 6.65 -14.51 -3.56
CA ILE A 107 5.83 -15.35 -2.68
C ILE A 107 5.10 -14.50 -1.63
N TRP A 108 5.82 -13.63 -0.94
CA TRP A 108 5.24 -12.82 0.14
C TRP A 108 4.32 -11.71 -0.36
N VAL A 109 4.53 -11.17 -1.55
CA VAL A 109 3.59 -10.24 -2.20
C VAL A 109 2.27 -10.95 -2.51
N ILE A 110 2.31 -12.17 -3.04
CA ILE A 110 1.09 -12.95 -3.29
C ILE A 110 0.33 -13.19 -1.98
N VAL A 111 1.03 -13.62 -0.92
CA VAL A 111 0.43 -13.82 0.40
C VAL A 111 -0.19 -12.52 0.93
N LEU A 112 0.52 -11.41 0.83
CA LEU A 112 0.04 -10.09 1.24
C LEU A 112 -1.28 -9.73 0.54
N PHE A 113 -1.30 -9.83 -0.79
CA PHE A 113 -2.50 -9.49 -1.57
C PHE A 113 -3.68 -10.42 -1.29
N LEU A 114 -3.44 -11.72 -1.13
CA LEU A 114 -4.50 -12.67 -0.77
C LEU A 114 -5.11 -12.35 0.59
N MET A 115 -4.28 -12.08 1.59
CA MET A 115 -4.75 -11.74 2.94
C MET A 115 -5.49 -10.40 2.98
N LEU A 116 -4.98 -9.39 2.30
CA LEU A 116 -5.65 -8.08 2.21
C LEU A 116 -6.97 -8.19 1.45
N PHE A 117 -6.99 -8.89 0.33
CA PHE A 117 -8.21 -9.09 -0.45
C PHE A 117 -9.28 -9.82 0.38
N ALA A 118 -8.91 -10.93 1.05
CA ALA A 118 -9.84 -11.66 1.90
C ALA A 118 -10.37 -10.79 3.04
N SER A 119 -9.52 -9.96 3.66
CA SER A 119 -9.91 -9.05 4.74
C SER A 119 -10.89 -7.98 4.26
N VAL A 120 -10.60 -7.33 3.12
CA VAL A 120 -11.47 -6.29 2.54
C VAL A 120 -12.80 -6.91 2.09
N TYR A 121 -12.77 -8.07 1.45
CA TYR A 121 -13.99 -8.78 1.02
C TYR A 121 -14.87 -9.14 2.22
N SER A 122 -14.30 -9.71 3.28
CA SER A 122 -15.01 -10.05 4.50
C SER A 122 -15.62 -8.83 5.19
N PHE A 123 -14.92 -7.69 5.16
CA PHE A 123 -15.44 -6.44 5.69
C PHE A 123 -16.66 -5.94 4.91
N ILE A 124 -16.60 -5.91 3.57
CA ILE A 124 -17.72 -5.52 2.71
C ILE A 124 -18.92 -6.45 2.89
N GLU A 125 -18.68 -7.74 3.10
CA GLU A 125 -19.74 -8.72 3.29
C GLU A 125 -20.43 -8.57 4.64
N ALA A 126 -19.67 -8.32 5.69
CA ALA A 126 -20.19 -8.05 7.03
C ALA A 126 -21.04 -6.78 7.08
N ASP A 127 -20.57 -5.68 6.47
CA ASP A 127 -21.30 -4.41 6.45
C ASP A 127 -22.65 -4.54 5.70
N ALA A 128 -22.68 -5.25 4.59
CA ALA A 128 -23.92 -5.53 3.86
C ALA A 128 -24.94 -6.34 4.69
N SER A 129 -24.48 -7.23 5.58
CA SER A 129 -25.38 -8.01 6.44
C SER A 129 -26.05 -7.19 7.55
N TYR A 130 -25.42 -6.08 7.97
CA TYR A 130 -26.01 -5.15 8.95
C TYR A 130 -27.05 -4.19 8.35
N MET A 131 -27.02 -3.98 7.03
CA MET A 131 -27.97 -3.10 6.34
C MET A 131 -29.26 -3.82 5.89
N GLU A 132 -29.34 -5.15 6.00
CA GLU A 132 -30.52 -5.96 5.68
C GLU A 132 -31.49 -6.15 6.89
N PHE A 133 -31.18 -5.56 8.04
CA PHE A 133 -32.01 -5.52 9.24
C PHE A 133 -32.54 -4.10 9.49
#